data_da4a4fde61b0e16750465917d5ecf7a0
#
_entry.id   da4a4fde61b0e16750465917d5ecf7a0
#
_cell.length_a   1.000
_cell.length_b   1.000
_cell.length_c   1.000
_cell.angle_alpha   90.00
_cell.angle_beta   90.00
_cell.angle_gamma   90.00
#
_symmetry.space_group_name_H-M   'P 1'
#
loop_
_entity.id
_entity.type
_entity.pdbx_description
1 polymer ?
#
loop_
_entity_poly.entity_id
_entity_poly.type
_entity_poly.pdbx_seq_one_letter_code
_entity_poly.pdbx_strand_id
1 'polypeptide(L)'
;MSGIVSSLKIKKGERVVGTAQMAGTEMMTISDMNTIEVRVNVGENDIVKVNIGDNAEVEVDAYNGRKFRGFVTKIASSVKNATGSVNDVTNYEVRIRMDKESYKDLIDPENPKKFPFRPGMNASADIKTKKKDNVVSVPIGAVNARVKGSDKSFADTKKEKANKEIPDEDKAQNSFDDGMEEVVVMKMPDGTVKKKIVT
;
A
#
# COMPACT_ATOMS: atom_id res chain seq x y z
N MET A 1 -9.46 34.96 4.57
CA MET A 1 -9.08 33.55 4.67
C MET A 1 -8.93 33.22 6.15
N SER A 2 -9.60 32.18 6.63
CA SER A 2 -9.43 31.66 7.99
C SER A 2 -8.64 30.37 7.92
N GLY A 3 -7.66 30.22 8.82
CA GLY A 3 -6.81 29.05 8.85
C GLY A 3 -5.81 29.13 9.99
N ILE A 4 -4.95 28.12 10.11
CA ILE A 4 -3.89 28.09 11.12
C ILE A 4 -2.56 28.33 10.44
N VAL A 5 -1.70 29.13 11.06
CA VAL A 5 -0.33 29.36 10.59
C VAL A 5 0.44 28.05 10.76
N SER A 6 0.80 27.42 9.62
CA SER A 6 1.56 26.16 9.59
C SER A 6 3.06 26.39 9.55
N SER A 7 3.50 27.51 8.99
CA SER A 7 4.91 27.92 8.94
C SER A 7 5.02 29.44 9.06
N LEU A 8 5.96 29.91 9.88
CA LEU A 8 6.31 31.31 10.02
C LEU A 8 7.81 31.45 9.72
N LYS A 9 8.15 32.11 8.62
CA LYS A 9 9.55 32.21 8.12
C LYS A 9 10.26 33.47 8.56
N ILE A 10 9.52 34.47 9.09
CA ILE A 10 10.06 35.79 9.45
C ILE A 10 9.98 36.04 10.95
N LYS A 11 10.88 36.87 11.45
CA LYS A 11 10.94 37.35 12.82
C LYS A 11 10.61 38.85 12.89
N LYS A 12 10.19 39.32 14.08
CA LYS A 12 9.95 40.74 14.32
C LYS A 12 11.21 41.54 14.12
N GLY A 13 11.14 42.60 13.27
CA GLY A 13 12.27 43.46 12.92
C GLY A 13 13.03 43.03 11.67
N GLU A 14 12.69 41.93 11.05
CA GLU A 14 13.30 41.49 9.81
C GLU A 14 12.74 42.24 8.60
N ARG A 15 13.63 42.59 7.68
CA ARG A 15 13.25 43.35 6.47
C ARG A 15 12.68 42.42 5.42
N VAL A 16 11.46 42.67 4.99
CA VAL A 16 10.78 41.95 3.92
C VAL A 16 10.81 42.77 2.63
N VAL A 17 11.00 42.08 1.52
CA VAL A 17 11.00 42.69 0.19
C VAL A 17 9.72 42.23 -0.51
N GLY A 18 8.92 43.17 -0.94
CA GLY A 18 7.74 42.93 -1.76
C GLY A 18 7.70 44.01 -2.85
N THR A 19 8.06 43.65 -4.06
CA THR A 19 8.01 44.58 -5.19
C THR A 19 7.24 43.91 -6.36
N ALA A 20 6.67 44.76 -7.20
CA ALA A 20 5.98 44.30 -8.40
C ALA A 20 6.90 43.60 -9.42
N GLN A 21 8.24 43.77 -9.28
CA GLN A 21 9.24 43.29 -10.25
C GLN A 21 10.07 42.10 -9.73
N MET A 22 9.99 41.78 -8.45
CA MET A 22 10.73 40.66 -7.85
C MET A 22 9.81 39.76 -7.04
N ALA A 23 10.15 38.46 -6.97
CA ALA A 23 9.46 37.52 -6.09
C ALA A 23 9.49 38.03 -4.65
N GLY A 24 8.34 38.26 -4.04
CA GLY A 24 8.25 38.77 -2.67
C GLY A 24 8.73 37.73 -1.65
N THR A 25 9.09 38.22 -0.45
CA THR A 25 9.48 37.34 0.67
C THR A 25 8.29 36.60 1.17
N GLU A 26 8.35 35.25 1.17
CA GLU A 26 7.33 34.40 1.78
C GLU A 26 7.35 34.57 3.31
N MET A 27 6.28 35.15 3.85
CA MET A 27 6.21 35.52 5.26
C MET A 27 5.69 34.38 6.13
N MET A 28 4.57 33.78 5.75
CA MET A 28 3.93 32.70 6.47
C MET A 28 3.10 31.84 5.53
N THR A 29 2.86 30.60 5.95
CA THR A 29 1.92 29.70 5.28
C THR A 29 0.72 29.45 6.18
N ILE A 30 -0.48 29.69 5.66
CA ILE A 30 -1.74 29.44 6.34
C ILE A 30 -2.36 28.18 5.74
N SER A 31 -2.68 27.19 6.58
CA SER A 31 -3.26 25.92 6.16
C SER A 31 -4.66 25.76 6.71
N ASP A 32 -5.55 25.20 5.90
CA ASP A 32 -6.86 24.74 6.36
C ASP A 32 -6.74 23.33 6.95
N MET A 33 -7.02 23.22 8.25
CA MET A 33 -6.91 21.95 8.96
C MET A 33 -8.19 21.11 8.93
N ASN A 34 -9.23 21.58 8.23
CA ASN A 34 -10.47 20.80 8.07
C ASN A 34 -10.33 19.64 7.09
N THR A 35 -9.34 19.72 6.20
CA THR A 35 -9.07 18.68 5.22
C THR A 35 -7.61 18.24 5.34
N ILE A 36 -7.43 17.00 5.77
CA ILE A 36 -6.09 16.42 5.96
C ILE A 36 -5.80 15.50 4.80
N GLU A 37 -4.70 15.76 4.11
CA GLU A 37 -4.19 14.94 3.02
C GLU A 37 -2.82 14.38 3.40
N VAL A 38 -2.67 13.08 3.19
CA VAL A 38 -1.39 12.38 3.32
C VAL A 38 -0.80 12.21 1.92
N ARG A 39 0.48 12.54 1.78
CA ARG A 39 1.23 12.38 0.53
C ARG A 39 2.19 11.23 0.68
N VAL A 40 2.00 10.21 -0.14
CA VAL A 40 2.84 9.03 -0.15
C VAL A 40 3.52 8.87 -1.51
N ASN A 41 4.71 8.32 -1.51
CA ASN A 41 5.44 8.01 -2.72
C ASN A 41 5.22 6.53 -3.05
N VAL A 42 4.71 6.26 -4.25
CA VAL A 42 4.42 4.91 -4.73
C VAL A 42 5.34 4.62 -5.92
N GLY A 43 5.98 3.46 -5.92
CA GLY A 43 6.87 3.04 -6.99
C GLY A 43 6.14 2.77 -8.31
N GLU A 44 6.88 2.82 -9.42
CA GLU A 44 6.35 2.64 -10.77
C GLU A 44 5.61 1.31 -10.96
N ASN A 45 6.11 0.23 -10.37
CA ASN A 45 5.50 -1.10 -10.51
C ASN A 45 4.12 -1.22 -9.84
N ASP A 46 3.86 -0.40 -8.83
CA ASP A 46 2.64 -0.47 -8.03
C ASP A 46 1.64 0.62 -8.39
N ILE A 47 2.10 1.77 -8.93
CA ILE A 47 1.22 2.88 -9.31
C ILE A 47 0.17 2.47 -10.35
N VAL A 48 0.50 1.52 -11.23
CA VAL A 48 -0.40 0.98 -12.27
C VAL A 48 -1.64 0.31 -11.67
N LYS A 49 -1.53 -0.20 -10.44
CA LYS A 49 -2.62 -0.88 -9.72
C LYS A 49 -3.51 0.07 -8.94
N VAL A 50 -3.01 1.30 -8.67
CA VAL A 50 -3.71 2.29 -7.84
C VAL A 50 -4.67 3.11 -8.67
N ASN A 51 -5.90 3.24 -8.19
CA ASN A 51 -6.94 4.02 -8.83
C ASN A 51 -7.43 5.14 -7.89
N ILE A 52 -7.92 6.22 -8.49
CA ILE A 52 -8.60 7.27 -7.73
C ILE A 52 -9.87 6.69 -7.12
N GLY A 53 -10.06 6.91 -5.82
CA GLY A 53 -11.17 6.35 -5.05
C GLY A 53 -10.84 5.08 -4.28
N ASP A 54 -9.66 4.49 -4.47
CA ASP A 54 -9.22 3.33 -3.70
C ASP A 54 -9.16 3.66 -2.20
N ASN A 55 -9.64 2.72 -1.38
CA ASN A 55 -9.58 2.85 0.06
C ASN A 55 -8.14 2.64 0.54
N ALA A 56 -7.74 3.46 1.49
CA ALA A 56 -6.42 3.37 2.11
C ALA A 56 -6.53 3.33 3.65
N GLU A 57 -5.66 2.56 4.26
CA GLU A 57 -5.41 2.59 5.69
C GLU A 57 -4.11 3.38 5.92
N VAL A 58 -4.22 4.46 6.67
CA VAL A 58 -3.10 5.36 6.99
C VAL A 58 -2.69 5.13 8.43
N GLU A 59 -1.43 4.87 8.65
CA GLU A 59 -0.81 4.81 9.96
C GLU A 59 0.13 6.00 10.13
N VAL A 60 -0.10 6.81 11.17
CA VAL A 60 0.71 7.99 11.47
C VAL A 60 1.66 7.63 12.60
N ASP A 61 2.96 7.88 12.42
CA ASP A 61 4.02 7.49 13.36
C ASP A 61 3.80 8.03 14.77
N ALA A 62 3.17 9.22 14.88
CA ALA A 62 2.84 9.83 16.17
C ALA A 62 1.75 9.08 16.97
N TYR A 63 0.99 8.22 16.30
CA TYR A 63 -0.12 7.45 16.89
C TYR A 63 0.12 5.96 16.68
N ASN A 64 1.12 5.41 17.35
CA ASN A 64 1.58 4.03 17.22
C ASN A 64 0.45 3.00 17.16
N GLY A 65 0.39 2.23 16.09
CA GLY A 65 -0.55 1.13 15.90
C GLY A 65 -1.99 1.54 15.59
N ARG A 66 -2.27 2.85 15.46
CA ARG A 66 -3.62 3.32 15.12
C ARG A 66 -3.74 3.54 13.63
N LYS A 67 -4.69 2.83 13.01
CA LYS A 67 -5.01 2.92 11.59
C LYS A 67 -6.18 3.88 11.37
N PHE A 68 -5.98 4.83 10.47
CA PHE A 68 -6.98 5.78 10.04
C PHE A 68 -7.44 5.43 8.62
N ARG A 69 -8.73 5.59 8.37
CA ARG A 69 -9.28 5.37 7.03
C ARG A 69 -9.10 6.61 6.16
N GLY A 70 -8.84 6.38 4.90
CA GLY A 70 -8.76 7.40 3.88
C GLY A 70 -9.06 6.84 2.50
N PHE A 71 -9.05 7.69 1.49
CA PHE A 71 -9.23 7.31 0.10
C PHE A 71 -8.32 8.13 -0.81
N VAL A 72 -7.92 7.53 -1.92
CA VAL A 72 -7.06 8.17 -2.91
C VAL A 72 -7.85 9.25 -3.65
N THR A 73 -7.36 10.49 -3.58
CA THR A 73 -8.00 11.63 -4.25
C THR A 73 -7.28 12.05 -5.52
N LYS A 74 -5.96 11.92 -5.55
CA LYS A 74 -5.15 12.36 -6.67
C LYS A 74 -3.89 11.51 -6.81
N ILE A 75 -3.53 11.22 -8.05
CA ILE A 75 -2.28 10.58 -8.44
C ILE A 75 -1.53 11.58 -9.30
N ALA A 76 -0.28 11.89 -8.93
CA ALA A 76 0.54 12.80 -9.72
C ALA A 76 0.96 12.11 -11.03
N SER A 77 0.85 12.85 -12.12
CA SER A 77 1.25 12.38 -13.46
C SER A 77 2.74 12.61 -13.74
N SER A 78 3.47 13.25 -12.83
CA SER A 78 4.89 13.54 -12.98
C SER A 78 5.70 12.85 -11.87
N VAL A 79 6.87 12.40 -12.24
CA VAL A 79 7.85 11.81 -11.33
C VAL A 79 8.39 12.87 -10.37
N LYS A 80 8.41 12.57 -9.09
CA LYS A 80 9.09 13.37 -8.09
C LYS A 80 10.56 12.94 -8.07
N ASN A 81 11.48 13.86 -8.38
CA ASN A 81 12.93 13.65 -8.42
C ASN A 81 13.50 12.94 -9.67
N ALA A 82 13.26 13.52 -10.84
CA ALA A 82 14.12 13.26 -11.99
C ALA A 82 15.43 14.07 -11.86
N THR A 83 16.27 13.78 -10.88
CA THR A 83 17.57 14.47 -10.69
C THR A 83 18.68 13.89 -11.59
N GLY A 84 18.31 13.06 -12.58
CA GLY A 84 19.23 12.60 -13.61
C GLY A 84 20.28 11.57 -13.16
N SER A 85 20.14 11.01 -11.96
CA SER A 85 21.02 9.93 -11.50
C SER A 85 20.49 8.58 -11.98
N VAL A 86 21.36 7.77 -12.57
CA VAL A 86 21.01 6.48 -13.22
C VAL A 86 20.41 5.44 -12.25
N ASN A 87 20.45 5.71 -10.94
CA ASN A 87 19.93 4.83 -9.89
C ASN A 87 18.69 5.38 -9.17
N ASP A 88 18.06 6.44 -9.68
CA ASP A 88 16.88 7.00 -9.04
C ASP A 88 15.65 6.12 -9.29
N VAL A 89 15.08 5.63 -8.20
CA VAL A 89 13.81 4.88 -8.25
C VAL A 89 12.68 5.85 -8.61
N THR A 90 11.99 5.55 -9.69
CA THR A 90 10.84 6.34 -10.16
C THR A 90 9.69 6.21 -9.17
N ASN A 91 9.35 7.32 -8.51
CA ASN A 91 8.24 7.38 -7.55
C ASN A 91 7.20 8.41 -7.99
N TYR A 92 5.93 8.07 -7.80
CA TYR A 92 4.78 8.94 -8.06
C TYR A 92 4.14 9.37 -6.76
N GLU A 93 3.82 10.67 -6.64
CA GLU A 93 3.11 11.19 -5.47
C GLU A 93 1.63 10.84 -5.54
N VAL A 94 1.15 10.08 -4.57
CA VAL A 94 -0.27 9.79 -4.38
C VAL A 94 -0.78 10.58 -3.18
N ARG A 95 -1.94 11.24 -3.33
CA ARG A 95 -2.61 11.98 -2.27
C ARG A 95 -3.80 11.22 -1.77
N ILE A 96 -3.80 10.97 -0.47
CA ILE A 96 -4.84 10.25 0.24
C ILE A 96 -5.51 11.24 1.18
N ARG A 97 -6.81 11.43 1.04
CA ARG A 97 -7.61 12.23 1.96
C ARG A 97 -8.06 11.37 3.12
N MET A 98 -7.79 11.82 4.33
CA MET A 98 -8.24 11.14 5.54
C MET A 98 -9.74 11.37 5.78
N ASP A 99 -10.42 10.32 6.19
CA ASP A 99 -11.83 10.38 6.59
C ASP A 99 -11.95 11.01 7.99
N LYS A 100 -12.77 12.07 8.11
CA LYS A 100 -12.98 12.80 9.37
C LYS A 100 -13.56 11.91 10.47
N GLU A 101 -14.37 10.93 10.13
CA GLU A 101 -14.96 10.01 11.10
C GLU A 101 -13.90 9.12 11.77
N SER A 102 -12.82 8.84 11.06
CA SER A 102 -11.73 7.97 11.53
C SER A 102 -10.91 8.57 12.67
N TYR A 103 -10.90 9.91 12.81
CA TYR A 103 -10.13 10.62 13.84
C TYR A 103 -10.97 11.57 14.69
N LYS A 104 -12.30 11.48 14.61
CA LYS A 104 -13.22 12.36 15.33
C LYS A 104 -13.04 12.31 16.85
N ASP A 105 -12.71 11.16 17.37
CA ASP A 105 -12.44 10.93 18.80
C ASP A 105 -11.12 11.56 19.30
N LEU A 106 -10.22 11.95 18.39
CA LEU A 106 -9.00 12.69 18.73
C LEU A 106 -9.22 14.20 18.77
N ILE A 107 -10.37 14.67 18.30
CA ILE A 107 -10.73 16.09 18.33
C ILE A 107 -11.33 16.38 19.69
N ASP A 108 -10.64 17.21 20.45
CA ASP A 108 -11.10 17.67 21.77
C ASP A 108 -12.28 18.65 21.60
N PRO A 109 -13.50 18.31 22.07
CA PRO A 109 -14.66 19.18 21.93
C PRO A 109 -14.53 20.49 22.70
N GLU A 110 -13.74 20.54 23.77
CA GLU A 110 -13.50 21.77 24.57
C GLU A 110 -12.49 22.70 23.88
N ASN A 111 -11.62 22.17 23.04
CA ASN A 111 -10.58 22.91 22.34
C ASN A 111 -10.55 22.62 20.83
N PRO A 112 -11.53 23.10 20.06
CA PRO A 112 -11.65 22.81 18.63
C PRO A 112 -10.48 23.38 17.79
N LYS A 113 -9.63 24.20 18.38
CA LYS A 113 -8.41 24.73 17.77
C LYS A 113 -7.19 23.80 17.91
N LYS A 114 -7.30 22.75 18.74
CA LYS A 114 -6.24 21.76 18.93
C LYS A 114 -6.43 20.63 17.93
N PHE A 115 -5.77 20.73 16.79
CA PHE A 115 -5.82 19.68 15.76
C PHE A 115 -4.91 18.50 16.15
N PRO A 116 -5.36 17.25 15.98
CA PRO A 116 -4.58 16.07 16.30
C PRO A 116 -3.36 15.90 15.38
N PHE A 117 -3.48 16.31 14.14
CA PHE A 117 -2.41 16.18 13.16
C PHE A 117 -1.76 17.54 12.90
N ARG A 118 -0.44 17.52 12.68
CA ARG A 118 0.33 18.70 12.29
C ARG A 118 0.95 18.50 10.92
N PRO A 119 1.05 19.55 10.07
CA PRO A 119 1.78 19.48 8.83
C PRO A 119 3.22 19.01 9.07
N GLY A 120 3.71 18.10 8.23
CA GLY A 120 5.07 17.54 8.35
C GLY A 120 5.19 16.30 9.22
N MET A 121 4.08 15.76 9.76
CA MET A 121 4.10 14.42 10.38
C MET A 121 4.33 13.33 9.33
N ASN A 122 5.13 12.32 9.70
CA ASN A 122 5.35 11.15 8.87
C ASN A 122 4.17 10.18 9.02
N ALA A 123 3.84 9.53 7.91
CA ALA A 123 2.81 8.52 7.86
C ALA A 123 3.12 7.49 6.77
N SER A 124 2.72 6.26 7.01
CA SER A 124 2.66 5.18 6.03
C SER A 124 1.21 4.91 5.61
N ALA A 125 1.01 4.38 4.43
CA ALA A 125 -0.32 4.07 3.94
C ALA A 125 -0.37 2.77 3.15
N ASP A 126 -1.34 1.94 3.49
CA ASP A 126 -1.66 0.70 2.80
C ASP A 126 -2.86 0.96 1.87
N ILE A 127 -2.64 1.01 0.56
CA ILE A 127 -3.68 1.25 -0.43
C ILE A 127 -4.28 -0.09 -0.88
N LYS A 128 -5.59 -0.26 -0.70
CA LYS A 128 -6.32 -1.47 -1.08
C LYS A 128 -6.76 -1.37 -2.54
N THR A 129 -5.91 -1.83 -3.45
CA THR A 129 -6.12 -1.73 -4.90
C THR A 129 -7.07 -2.79 -5.46
N LYS A 130 -7.31 -3.88 -4.73
CA LYS A 130 -8.17 -4.96 -5.19
C LYS A 130 -8.99 -5.53 -4.04
N LYS A 131 -10.30 -5.50 -4.17
CA LYS A 131 -11.25 -6.07 -3.22
C LYS A 131 -12.07 -7.15 -3.93
N LYS A 132 -12.18 -8.31 -3.31
CA LYS A 132 -13.09 -9.37 -3.75
C LYS A 132 -14.10 -9.60 -2.64
N ASP A 133 -15.37 -9.35 -2.93
CA ASP A 133 -16.48 -9.61 -2.01
C ASP A 133 -17.09 -10.99 -2.30
N ASN A 134 -17.73 -11.59 -1.30
CA ASN A 134 -18.40 -12.88 -1.40
C ASN A 134 -17.51 -14.05 -1.85
N VAL A 135 -16.25 -14.07 -1.44
CA VAL A 135 -15.33 -15.17 -1.69
C VAL A 135 -15.16 -16.02 -0.45
N VAL A 136 -15.11 -17.34 -0.65
CA VAL A 136 -14.73 -18.27 0.43
C VAL A 136 -13.21 -18.20 0.56
N SER A 137 -12.73 -17.74 1.70
CA SER A 137 -11.30 -17.68 2.00
C SER A 137 -10.87 -18.88 2.81
N VAL A 138 -9.67 -19.37 2.54
CA VAL A 138 -9.04 -20.45 3.31
C VAL A 138 -7.68 -19.99 3.82
N PRO A 139 -7.25 -20.44 5.02
CA PRO A 139 -5.92 -20.15 5.52
C PRO A 139 -4.85 -20.67 4.56
N ILE A 140 -3.77 -19.92 4.37
CA ILE A 140 -2.68 -20.31 3.47
C ILE A 140 -2.06 -21.68 3.83
N GLY A 141 -2.06 -22.04 5.11
CA GLY A 141 -1.59 -23.34 5.59
C GLY A 141 -2.47 -24.54 5.17
N ALA A 142 -3.67 -24.29 4.64
CA ALA A 142 -4.57 -25.34 4.12
C ALA A 142 -4.36 -25.58 2.61
N VAL A 143 -3.56 -24.74 1.95
CA VAL A 143 -3.26 -24.87 0.53
C VAL A 143 -2.08 -25.83 0.36
N ASN A 144 -2.27 -26.86 -0.45
CA ASN A 144 -1.23 -27.85 -0.74
C ASN A 144 -0.95 -27.86 -2.25
N ALA A 145 0.31 -27.94 -2.61
CA ALA A 145 0.72 -28.17 -3.99
C ALA A 145 0.61 -29.68 -4.32
N ARG A 146 -0.10 -29.99 -5.38
CA ARG A 146 -0.25 -31.37 -5.90
C ARG A 146 0.06 -31.40 -7.39
N VAL A 147 0.48 -32.56 -7.86
CA VAL A 147 0.72 -32.75 -9.29
C VAL A 147 -0.62 -32.79 -10.02
N LYS A 148 -0.71 -32.07 -11.12
CA LYS A 148 -1.91 -31.96 -11.95
C LYS A 148 -2.45 -33.33 -12.35
N GLY A 149 -3.74 -33.54 -12.06
CA GLY A 149 -4.41 -34.80 -12.37
C GLY A 149 -4.04 -35.99 -11.45
N SER A 150 -3.23 -35.80 -10.40
CA SER A 150 -2.90 -36.85 -9.45
C SER A 150 -3.11 -36.41 -7.99
N ASP A 151 -3.25 -37.37 -7.09
CA ASP A 151 -3.31 -37.13 -5.64
C ASP A 151 -1.91 -37.16 -5.00
N LYS A 152 -0.84 -37.30 -5.80
CA LYS A 152 0.53 -37.39 -5.32
C LYS A 152 1.04 -36.05 -4.81
N SER A 153 1.69 -36.08 -3.66
CA SER A 153 2.40 -34.93 -3.11
C SER A 153 3.71 -34.68 -3.87
N PHE A 154 4.20 -33.43 -3.84
CA PHE A 154 5.52 -33.08 -4.37
C PHE A 154 6.65 -33.94 -3.76
N ALA A 155 6.53 -34.25 -2.47
CA ALA A 155 7.50 -35.09 -1.77
C ALA A 155 7.51 -36.54 -2.31
N ASP A 156 6.34 -37.06 -2.71
CA ASP A 156 6.19 -38.41 -3.26
C ASP A 156 6.78 -38.49 -4.67
N THR A 157 6.52 -37.46 -5.48
CA THR A 157 7.08 -37.36 -6.85
C THR A 157 8.60 -37.22 -6.84
N LYS A 158 9.16 -36.50 -5.84
CA LYS A 158 10.60 -36.35 -5.69
C LYS A 158 11.26 -37.67 -5.27
N LYS A 159 10.61 -38.46 -4.40
CA LYS A 159 11.07 -39.80 -4.02
C LYS A 159 11.03 -40.79 -5.18
N GLU A 160 9.97 -40.78 -6.00
CA GLU A 160 9.88 -41.62 -7.18
C GLU A 160 10.93 -41.28 -8.25
N LYS A 161 11.24 -39.98 -8.44
CA LYS A 161 12.31 -39.53 -9.35
C LYS A 161 13.72 -39.89 -8.82
N ALA A 162 13.92 -39.86 -7.53
CA ALA A 162 15.20 -40.26 -6.93
C ALA A 162 15.46 -41.76 -6.98
N ASN A 163 14.40 -42.59 -7.09
CA ASN A 163 14.52 -44.05 -7.18
C ASN A 163 14.61 -44.58 -8.63
N LYS A 164 14.44 -43.73 -9.65
CA LYS A 164 14.71 -44.07 -11.03
C LYS A 164 16.06 -43.47 -11.43
N GLU A 165 17.07 -44.30 -11.56
CA GLU A 165 18.35 -43.99 -12.23
C GLU A 165 18.05 -43.61 -13.68
N ILE A 166 18.07 -42.34 -14.01
CA ILE A 166 17.95 -41.78 -15.35
C ILE A 166 19.36 -41.33 -15.77
N PRO A 167 19.87 -41.77 -16.95
CA PRO A 167 21.17 -41.31 -17.45
C PRO A 167 21.25 -39.80 -17.63
N ASP A 168 22.45 -39.26 -17.45
CA ASP A 168 22.76 -37.84 -17.20
C ASP A 168 22.64 -36.88 -18.41
N GLU A 169 22.04 -37.24 -19.56
CA GLU A 169 22.13 -36.39 -20.76
C GLU A 169 20.95 -35.43 -21.02
N ASP A 170 19.84 -35.50 -20.24
CA ASP A 170 18.64 -34.63 -20.48
C ASP A 170 18.27 -33.72 -19.30
N LYS A 171 19.24 -33.26 -18.51
CA LYS A 171 18.98 -32.37 -17.34
C LYS A 171 18.87 -30.88 -17.67
N ALA A 172 18.93 -30.49 -18.93
CA ALA A 172 18.75 -29.11 -19.32
C ALA A 172 17.31 -28.85 -19.74
N GLN A 173 16.61 -28.01 -18.96
CA GLN A 173 15.31 -27.41 -19.31
C GLN A 173 14.06 -28.27 -19.08
N ASN A 174 13.73 -28.55 -17.85
CA ASN A 174 12.33 -28.67 -17.47
C ASN A 174 12.00 -27.60 -16.42
N SER A 175 11.36 -26.53 -16.89
CA SER A 175 10.78 -25.49 -16.08
C SER A 175 9.84 -26.09 -15.04
N PHE A 176 10.05 -25.73 -13.78
CA PHE A 176 9.33 -26.22 -12.59
C PHE A 176 7.85 -25.80 -12.54
N ASP A 177 7.31 -25.17 -13.59
CA ASP A 177 6.03 -24.47 -13.56
C ASP A 177 4.85 -25.22 -14.22
N ASP A 178 5.07 -26.33 -14.93
CA ASP A 178 4.04 -26.88 -15.83
C ASP A 178 3.27 -28.11 -15.30
N GLY A 179 3.32 -28.40 -14.03
CA GLY A 179 2.67 -29.62 -13.51
C GLY A 179 2.06 -29.56 -12.12
N MET A 180 2.05 -28.40 -11.46
CA MET A 180 1.50 -28.31 -10.11
C MET A 180 0.23 -27.47 -10.04
N GLU A 181 -0.72 -27.94 -9.24
CA GLU A 181 -1.95 -27.23 -8.92
C GLU A 181 -2.00 -26.93 -7.43
N GLU A 182 -2.38 -25.69 -7.07
CA GLU A 182 -2.70 -25.34 -5.70
C GLU A 182 -4.10 -25.84 -5.38
N VAL A 183 -4.21 -26.69 -4.36
CA VAL A 183 -5.47 -27.33 -4.02
C VAL A 183 -5.75 -27.28 -2.53
N VAL A 184 -7.03 -27.20 -2.20
CA VAL A 184 -7.54 -27.34 -0.85
C VAL A 184 -8.36 -28.62 -0.76
N VAL A 185 -8.11 -29.37 0.29
CA VAL A 185 -8.83 -30.60 0.60
C VAL A 185 -9.95 -30.27 1.58
N MET A 186 -11.20 -30.48 1.15
CA MET A 186 -12.39 -30.23 1.98
C MET A 186 -13.02 -31.56 2.40
N LYS A 187 -13.30 -31.68 3.71
CA LYS A 187 -14.11 -32.78 4.22
C LYS A 187 -15.60 -32.44 4.07
N MET A 188 -16.31 -33.27 3.35
CA MET A 188 -17.77 -33.14 3.17
C MET A 188 -18.52 -33.69 4.39
N PRO A 189 -19.79 -33.29 4.60
CA PRO A 189 -20.63 -33.83 5.69
C PRO A 189 -20.75 -35.38 5.67
N ASP A 190 -20.70 -35.97 4.50
CA ASP A 190 -20.78 -37.41 4.26
C ASP A 190 -19.49 -38.16 4.64
N GLY A 191 -18.48 -37.46 5.18
CA GLY A 191 -17.18 -38.04 5.51
C GLY A 191 -16.24 -38.21 4.30
N THR A 192 -16.70 -37.92 3.09
CA THR A 192 -15.88 -37.94 1.87
C THR A 192 -14.99 -36.70 1.77
N VAL A 193 -13.86 -36.85 1.10
CA VAL A 193 -12.87 -35.79 0.90
C VAL A 193 -12.92 -35.36 -0.55
N LYS A 194 -13.14 -34.05 -0.80
CA LYS A 194 -13.09 -33.47 -2.14
C LYS A 194 -11.93 -32.48 -2.26
N LYS A 195 -11.22 -32.60 -3.36
CA LYS A 195 -10.16 -31.69 -3.78
C LYS A 195 -10.78 -30.52 -4.56
N LYS A 196 -10.41 -29.29 -4.23
CA LYS A 196 -10.81 -28.08 -4.96
C LYS A 196 -9.57 -27.26 -5.31
N ILE A 197 -9.45 -26.86 -6.58
CA ILE A 197 -8.37 -25.99 -7.06
C ILE A 197 -8.61 -24.58 -6.54
N VAL A 198 -7.55 -23.92 -6.08
CA VAL A 198 -7.55 -22.53 -5.63
C VAL A 198 -7.09 -21.67 -6.83
N THR A 199 -7.85 -20.60 -7.10
CA THR A 199 -7.56 -19.61 -8.16
C THR A 199 -7.45 -18.23 -7.58
#